data_f0d2411a64f95c8c5bd0240d9c5df6c8
#
_entry.id   f0d2411a64f95c8c5bd0240d9c5df6c8
#
_cell.length_a   1.000
_cell.length_b   1.000
_cell.length_c   1.000
_cell.angle_alpha   90.00
_cell.angle_beta   90.00
_cell.angle_gamma   90.00
#
_symmetry.space_group_name_H-M   'P 1'
#
loop_
_entity.id
_entity.type
_entity.pdbx_description
1 polymer ?
#
loop_
_entity_poly.entity_id
_entity_poly.type
_entity_poly.pdbx_seq_one_letter_code
_entity_poly.pdbx_strand_id
1 'polypeptide(L)'
;MTLSATNKTAVEAGAGNDSARIPGRKKKYETKREMQIAKNRYHKTLTYKVKNRARYHVDSDYRESVRLQNRKANERKKRIMLAQAVVRGGKYLRAVMNEPPIVVAGEELITRKRFLELISRSYPTLVRWRAHRKFTVEEVHISVVRNGRVVPRLEQIAYRKKDLIQFIDTNREYVGLTKTS
;
A
#
# COMPACT_ATOMS: atom_id res chain seq x y z
N MET A 1 54.24 70.68 -0.90
CA MET A 1 54.83 69.76 -1.89
C MET A 1 53.88 68.62 -2.11
N THR A 2 53.35 68.58 -3.26
CA THR A 2 52.43 67.65 -3.87
C THR A 2 52.97 66.24 -3.97
N LEU A 3 52.17 65.25 -3.81
CA LEU A 3 52.10 64.07 -4.70
C LEU A 3 50.82 63.27 -4.52
N SER A 4 50.09 63.30 -5.57
CA SER A 4 48.93 62.56 -5.91
C SER A 4 49.23 61.07 -5.97
N ALA A 5 48.38 60.20 -5.37
CA ALA A 5 48.37 58.75 -5.62
C ALA A 5 46.97 58.29 -6.06
N THR A 6 46.90 58.00 -7.32
CA THR A 6 45.74 57.51 -8.02
C THR A 6 45.45 56.09 -7.57
N ASN A 7 44.28 55.90 -6.98
CA ASN A 7 43.65 54.55 -6.71
C ASN A 7 43.18 53.95 -8.01
N LYS A 8 43.86 52.91 -8.47
CA LYS A 8 43.30 51.96 -9.49
C LYS A 8 42.44 50.95 -8.81
N THR A 9 41.13 51.09 -8.96
CA THR A 9 40.15 50.05 -8.69
C THR A 9 40.33 48.93 -9.70
N ALA A 10 40.85 47.82 -9.24
CA ALA A 10 40.82 46.56 -9.98
C ALA A 10 39.37 46.02 -9.99
N VAL A 11 38.78 46.06 -11.16
CA VAL A 11 37.53 45.36 -11.43
C VAL A 11 37.88 43.88 -11.57
N GLU A 12 37.58 43.11 -10.55
CA GLU A 12 37.59 41.65 -10.69
C GLU A 12 36.48 41.25 -11.67
N ALA A 13 36.90 40.92 -12.88
CA ALA A 13 36.05 40.23 -13.85
C ALA A 13 35.79 38.84 -13.33
N GLY A 14 34.58 38.64 -12.79
CA GLY A 14 34.06 37.31 -12.50
C GLY A 14 34.12 36.48 -13.77
N ALA A 15 35.06 35.57 -13.81
CA ALA A 15 35.13 34.53 -14.84
C ALA A 15 33.87 33.65 -14.73
N GLY A 16 32.81 34.12 -15.35
CA GLY A 16 31.67 33.30 -15.65
C GLY A 16 32.13 32.10 -16.48
N ASN A 17 31.96 30.94 -15.94
CA ASN A 17 32.20 29.65 -16.60
C ASN A 17 31.23 29.53 -17.76
N ASP A 18 31.36 30.37 -18.76
CA ASP A 18 30.76 30.21 -20.08
C ASP A 18 31.48 29.04 -20.78
N SER A 19 31.12 27.83 -20.35
CA SER A 19 31.42 26.65 -21.13
C SER A 19 30.88 26.94 -22.53
N ALA A 20 31.79 27.10 -23.49
CA ALA A 20 31.58 27.49 -24.86
C ALA A 20 30.30 26.81 -25.41
N ARG A 21 29.24 27.60 -25.55
CA ARG A 21 28.01 27.17 -26.20
C ARG A 21 28.33 26.96 -27.66
N ILE A 22 28.39 25.69 -28.08
CA ILE A 22 28.50 25.36 -29.50
C ILE A 22 27.30 26.03 -30.19
N PRO A 23 27.52 26.99 -31.09
CA PRO A 23 26.44 27.66 -31.80
C PRO A 23 25.59 26.61 -32.55
N GLY A 24 24.28 26.58 -32.33
CA GLY A 24 23.38 25.71 -33.05
C GLY A 24 22.85 24.50 -32.29
N ARG A 25 23.32 24.17 -31.11
CA ARG A 25 22.73 23.09 -30.33
C ARG A 25 21.43 23.54 -29.66
N LYS A 26 20.28 23.24 -30.31
CA LYS A 26 18.95 23.47 -29.72
C LYS A 26 18.87 22.81 -28.36
N LYS A 27 18.27 23.49 -27.36
CA LYS A 27 17.95 22.85 -26.08
C LYS A 27 17.09 21.62 -26.37
N LYS A 28 17.51 20.46 -25.93
CA LYS A 28 16.85 19.19 -26.22
C LYS A 28 15.46 19.10 -25.55
N TYR A 29 15.24 19.88 -24.49
CA TYR A 29 14.01 19.89 -23.71
C TYR A 29 13.68 21.32 -23.29
N GLU A 30 12.43 21.73 -23.49
CA GLU A 30 11.98 23.08 -23.15
C GLU A 30 11.51 23.16 -21.70
N THR A 31 11.03 22.05 -21.12
CA THR A 31 10.52 22.00 -19.76
C THR A 31 11.18 20.90 -18.91
N LYS A 32 11.15 21.08 -17.58
CA LYS A 32 11.59 20.05 -16.61
C LYS A 32 10.77 18.76 -16.81
N ARG A 33 9.47 18.89 -17.19
CA ARG A 33 8.58 17.76 -17.43
C ARG A 33 9.03 16.92 -18.63
N GLU A 34 9.40 17.55 -19.73
CA GLU A 34 9.91 16.87 -20.93
C GLU A 34 11.22 16.16 -20.64
N MET A 35 12.11 16.81 -19.91
CA MET A 35 13.36 16.18 -19.45
C MET A 35 13.08 14.92 -18.61
N GLN A 36 12.09 14.97 -17.71
CA GLN A 36 11.72 13.83 -16.88
C GLN A 36 11.11 12.71 -17.71
N ILE A 37 10.26 13.03 -18.69
CA ILE A 37 9.69 12.04 -19.62
C ILE A 37 10.80 11.37 -20.43
N ALA A 38 11.76 12.14 -20.94
CA ALA A 38 12.88 11.60 -21.70
C ALA A 38 13.79 10.71 -20.84
N LYS A 39 14.10 11.11 -19.59
CA LYS A 39 14.81 10.26 -18.62
C LYS A 39 14.06 8.95 -18.39
N ASN A 40 12.75 9.00 -18.17
CA ASN A 40 11.95 7.79 -17.95
C ASN A 40 11.94 6.86 -19.16
N ARG A 41 11.90 7.42 -20.39
CA ARG A 41 12.03 6.64 -21.63
C ARG A 41 13.41 6.01 -21.73
N TYR A 42 14.47 6.75 -21.47
CA TYR A 42 15.84 6.22 -21.49
C TYR A 42 16.02 5.09 -20.49
N HIS A 43 15.55 5.24 -19.24
CA HIS A 43 15.63 4.19 -18.23
C HIS A 43 14.86 2.90 -18.62
N LYS A 44 13.89 3.02 -19.53
CA LYS A 44 13.19 1.85 -20.08
C LYS A 44 13.91 1.19 -21.25
N THR A 45 14.94 1.82 -21.81
CA THR A 45 15.66 1.27 -22.98
C THR A 45 16.43 0.01 -22.62
N LEU A 46 16.57 -0.89 -23.59
CA LEU A 46 17.32 -2.13 -23.44
C LEU A 46 18.79 -1.84 -23.07
N THR A 47 19.40 -0.84 -23.72
CA THR A 47 20.78 -0.42 -23.46
C THR A 47 21.01 -0.03 -22.00
N TYR A 48 20.09 0.76 -21.41
CA TYR A 48 20.19 1.14 -20.01
C TYR A 48 20.08 -0.07 -19.08
N LYS A 49 19.13 -0.97 -19.37
CA LYS A 49 18.95 -2.20 -18.59
C LYS A 49 20.18 -3.10 -18.62
N VAL A 50 20.78 -3.28 -19.80
CA VAL A 50 22.00 -4.09 -19.98
C VAL A 50 23.17 -3.47 -19.22
N LYS A 51 23.41 -2.15 -19.36
CA LYS A 51 24.48 -1.44 -18.62
C LYS A 51 24.33 -1.57 -17.12
N ASN A 52 23.12 -1.37 -16.60
CA ASN A 52 22.88 -1.48 -15.17
C ASN A 52 23.01 -2.93 -14.67
N ARG A 53 22.60 -3.91 -15.47
CA ARG A 53 22.79 -5.33 -15.14
C ARG A 53 24.28 -5.66 -15.06
N ALA A 54 25.06 -5.26 -16.06
CA ALA A 54 26.50 -5.44 -16.06
C ALA A 54 27.16 -4.79 -14.84
N ARG A 55 26.83 -3.50 -14.56
CA ARG A 55 27.34 -2.79 -13.40
C ARG A 55 26.96 -3.48 -12.08
N TYR A 56 25.74 -3.99 -11.96
CA TYR A 56 25.29 -4.71 -10.76
C TYR A 56 26.12 -5.97 -10.49
N HIS A 57 26.66 -6.62 -11.52
CA HIS A 57 27.49 -7.83 -11.34
C HIS A 57 28.94 -7.50 -11.00
N VAL A 58 29.47 -6.40 -11.50
CA VAL A 58 30.90 -6.04 -11.36
C VAL A 58 31.13 -5.13 -10.14
N ASP A 59 30.26 -4.14 -9.92
CA ASP A 59 30.44 -3.11 -8.90
C ASP A 59 29.68 -3.50 -7.61
N SER A 60 30.44 -3.88 -6.57
CA SER A 60 29.89 -4.27 -5.26
C SER A 60 29.12 -3.17 -4.58
N ASP A 61 29.64 -1.92 -4.62
CA ASP A 61 29.06 -0.77 -3.93
C ASP A 61 27.74 -0.37 -4.60
N TYR A 62 27.73 -0.39 -5.94
CA TYR A 62 26.50 -0.18 -6.69
C TYR A 62 25.44 -1.25 -6.37
N ARG A 63 25.84 -2.53 -6.26
CA ARG A 63 24.95 -3.63 -5.88
C ARG A 63 24.36 -3.42 -4.50
N GLU A 64 25.17 -3.02 -3.54
CA GLU A 64 24.73 -2.76 -2.18
C GLU A 64 23.79 -1.56 -2.11
N SER A 65 24.12 -0.47 -2.80
CA SER A 65 23.22 0.70 -2.87
C SER A 65 21.86 0.36 -3.48
N VAL A 66 21.82 -0.43 -4.54
CA VAL A 66 20.56 -0.90 -5.15
C VAL A 66 19.76 -1.79 -4.19
N ARG A 67 20.42 -2.70 -3.47
CA ARG A 67 19.77 -3.53 -2.45
C ARG A 67 19.18 -2.68 -1.34
N LEU A 68 19.91 -1.69 -0.86
CA LEU A 68 19.44 -0.77 0.19
C LEU A 68 18.24 0.07 -0.29
N GLN A 69 18.29 0.59 -1.50
CA GLN A 69 17.17 1.33 -2.10
C GLN A 69 15.92 0.45 -2.25
N ASN A 70 16.08 -0.78 -2.73
CA ASN A 70 14.98 -1.73 -2.86
C ASN A 70 14.38 -2.10 -1.50
N ARG A 71 15.22 -2.32 -0.48
CA ARG A 71 14.77 -2.58 0.89
C ARG A 71 13.94 -1.41 1.42
N LYS A 72 14.43 -0.18 1.32
CA LYS A 72 13.70 1.04 1.73
C LYS A 72 12.36 1.19 0.98
N ALA A 73 12.36 0.96 -0.34
CA ALA A 73 11.16 1.01 -1.16
C ALA A 73 10.13 -0.05 -0.74
N ASN A 74 10.57 -1.27 -0.46
CA ASN A 74 9.71 -2.36 -0.02
C ASN A 74 9.14 -2.10 1.39
N GLU A 75 9.94 -1.58 2.31
CA GLU A 75 9.48 -1.16 3.64
C GLU A 75 8.41 -0.06 3.54
N ARG A 76 8.63 0.95 2.69
CA ARG A 76 7.62 2.01 2.42
C ARG A 76 6.32 1.42 1.87
N LYS A 77 6.40 0.53 0.88
CA LYS A 77 5.22 -0.17 0.32
C LYS A 77 4.48 -0.96 1.40
N LYS A 78 5.21 -1.70 2.23
CA LYS A 78 4.64 -2.47 3.35
C LYS A 78 3.89 -1.55 4.33
N ARG A 79 4.49 -0.43 4.74
CA ARG A 79 3.83 0.55 5.63
C ARG A 79 2.54 1.10 5.03
N ILE A 80 2.56 1.47 3.75
CA ILE A 80 1.36 1.97 3.05
C ILE A 80 0.26 0.90 3.01
N MET A 81 0.62 -0.36 2.68
CA MET A 81 -0.33 -1.48 2.67
C MET A 81 -0.97 -1.70 4.04
N LEU A 82 -0.17 -1.67 5.11
CA LEU A 82 -0.64 -1.84 6.48
C LEU A 82 -1.59 -0.70 6.90
N ALA A 83 -1.22 0.54 6.62
CA ALA A 83 -2.09 1.70 6.89
C ALA A 83 -3.44 1.59 6.16
N GLN A 84 -3.43 1.20 4.87
CA GLN A 84 -4.65 0.97 4.10
C GLN A 84 -5.49 -0.20 4.66
N ALA A 85 -4.82 -1.24 5.16
CA ALA A 85 -5.50 -2.38 5.77
C ALA A 85 -6.23 -1.97 7.06
N VAL A 86 -5.60 -1.17 7.93
CA VAL A 86 -6.24 -0.64 9.13
C VAL A 86 -7.50 0.18 8.79
N VAL A 87 -7.42 1.06 7.79
CA VAL A 87 -8.57 1.86 7.34
C VAL A 87 -9.70 0.96 6.82
N ARG A 88 -9.39 -0.08 6.03
CA ARG A 88 -10.39 -1.04 5.54
C ARG A 88 -11.00 -1.85 6.69
N GLY A 89 -10.18 -2.32 7.63
CA GLY A 89 -10.64 -3.01 8.84
C GLY A 89 -11.63 -2.16 9.63
N GLY A 90 -11.38 -0.85 9.78
CA GLY A 90 -12.30 0.08 10.40
C GLY A 90 -13.63 0.28 9.63
N LYS A 91 -13.62 0.17 8.29
CA LYS A 91 -14.85 0.17 7.48
C LYS A 91 -15.67 -1.12 7.72
N TYR A 92 -15.00 -2.27 7.77
CA TYR A 92 -15.65 -3.55 8.03
C TYR A 92 -16.23 -3.60 9.45
N LEU A 93 -15.52 -3.08 10.44
CA LEU A 93 -16.03 -2.94 11.80
C LEU A 93 -17.35 -2.17 11.82
N ARG A 94 -17.39 -0.98 11.20
CA ARG A 94 -18.60 -0.17 11.10
C ARG A 94 -19.73 -0.88 10.38
N ALA A 95 -19.42 -1.62 9.31
CA ALA A 95 -20.42 -2.40 8.59
C ALA A 95 -21.06 -3.48 9.48
N VAL A 96 -20.28 -4.20 10.27
CA VAL A 96 -20.78 -5.20 11.21
C VAL A 96 -21.55 -4.57 12.38
N MET A 97 -21.09 -3.42 12.90
CA MET A 97 -21.80 -2.70 13.96
C MET A 97 -23.21 -2.26 13.52
N ASN A 98 -23.32 -1.75 12.30
CA ASN A 98 -24.57 -1.23 11.73
C ASN A 98 -25.48 -2.32 11.13
N GLU A 99 -25.01 -3.56 11.02
CA GLU A 99 -25.80 -4.66 10.49
C GLU A 99 -26.92 -5.02 11.47
N PRO A 100 -28.19 -5.09 11.01
CA PRO A 100 -29.28 -5.58 11.83
C PRO A 100 -29.04 -7.05 12.19
N PRO A 101 -29.02 -7.40 13.50
CA PRO A 101 -28.80 -8.77 13.93
C PRO A 101 -30.05 -9.63 13.77
N ILE A 102 -29.87 -10.92 13.66
CA ILE A 102 -30.92 -11.91 13.91
C ILE A 102 -30.93 -12.18 15.43
N VAL A 103 -32.07 -12.01 16.08
CA VAL A 103 -32.17 -12.26 17.51
C VAL A 103 -32.71 -13.69 17.72
N VAL A 104 -31.93 -14.54 18.38
CA VAL A 104 -32.30 -15.89 18.75
C VAL A 104 -32.01 -16.12 20.23
N ALA A 105 -32.99 -16.50 21.00
CA ALA A 105 -32.87 -16.68 22.46
C ALA A 105 -32.25 -15.51 23.22
N GLY A 106 -32.51 -14.27 22.76
CA GLY A 106 -31.95 -13.04 23.35
C GLY A 106 -30.53 -12.69 22.91
N GLU A 107 -29.89 -13.50 22.06
CA GLU A 107 -28.57 -13.22 21.51
C GLU A 107 -28.68 -12.59 20.12
N GLU A 108 -27.87 -11.54 19.90
CA GLU A 108 -27.71 -10.90 18.59
C GLU A 108 -26.71 -11.68 17.71
N LEU A 109 -27.20 -12.25 16.63
CA LEU A 109 -26.41 -13.10 15.75
C LEU A 109 -26.30 -12.50 14.34
N ILE A 110 -25.18 -12.78 13.67
CA ILE A 110 -24.97 -12.50 12.24
C ILE A 110 -24.59 -13.82 11.57
N THR A 111 -25.28 -14.15 10.49
CA THR A 111 -24.98 -15.40 9.77
C THR A 111 -23.59 -15.37 9.15
N ARG A 112 -22.94 -16.54 9.04
CA ARG A 112 -21.63 -16.68 8.41
C ARG A 112 -21.60 -16.08 7.01
N LYS A 113 -22.61 -16.32 6.20
CA LYS A 113 -22.73 -15.78 4.85
C LYS A 113 -22.71 -14.26 4.90
N ARG A 114 -23.56 -13.66 5.72
CA ARG A 114 -23.68 -12.21 5.83
C ARG A 114 -22.41 -11.56 6.36
N PHE A 115 -21.78 -12.15 7.36
CA PHE A 115 -20.49 -11.70 7.87
C PHE A 115 -19.42 -11.64 6.76
N LEU A 116 -19.30 -12.71 5.96
CA LEU A 116 -18.33 -12.76 4.86
C LEU A 116 -18.59 -11.69 3.78
N GLU A 117 -19.86 -11.42 3.48
CA GLU A 117 -20.26 -10.33 2.58
C GLU A 117 -19.82 -8.96 3.13
N LEU A 118 -20.12 -8.68 4.41
CA LEU A 118 -19.77 -7.41 5.07
C LEU A 118 -18.27 -7.13 5.06
N ILE A 119 -17.44 -8.13 5.24
CA ILE A 119 -15.98 -7.99 5.21
C ILE A 119 -15.37 -8.26 3.83
N SER A 120 -16.19 -8.47 2.81
CA SER A 120 -15.76 -8.77 1.43
C SER A 120 -14.75 -9.93 1.36
N ARG A 121 -15.07 -11.05 2.03
CA ARG A 121 -14.23 -12.25 2.09
C ARG A 121 -14.99 -13.49 1.66
N SER A 122 -14.21 -14.46 1.16
CA SER A 122 -14.74 -15.77 0.79
C SER A 122 -14.63 -16.77 1.94
N TYR A 123 -15.46 -17.82 1.90
CA TYR A 123 -15.39 -18.91 2.86
C TYR A 123 -14.01 -19.58 2.96
N PRO A 124 -13.28 -19.86 1.88
CA PRO A 124 -11.92 -20.40 1.98
C PRO A 124 -10.96 -19.51 2.77
N THR A 125 -11.20 -18.19 2.77
CA THR A 125 -10.40 -17.26 3.59
C THR A 125 -10.67 -17.47 5.07
N LEU A 126 -11.95 -17.63 5.46
CA LEU A 126 -12.34 -17.92 6.83
C LEU A 126 -11.76 -19.26 7.32
N VAL A 127 -11.82 -20.29 6.49
CA VAL A 127 -11.22 -21.61 6.80
C VAL A 127 -9.72 -21.47 7.08
N ARG A 128 -8.99 -20.72 6.25
CA ARG A 128 -7.58 -20.43 6.49
C ARG A 128 -7.35 -19.65 7.79
N TRP A 129 -8.17 -18.67 8.09
CA TRP A 129 -8.07 -17.92 9.34
C TRP A 129 -8.25 -18.81 10.56
N ARG A 130 -9.15 -19.79 10.50
CA ARG A 130 -9.33 -20.81 11.54
C ARG A 130 -8.14 -21.75 11.65
N ALA A 131 -7.67 -22.28 10.54
CA ALA A 131 -6.49 -23.15 10.51
C ALA A 131 -5.25 -22.48 11.12
N HIS A 132 -5.09 -21.17 10.94
CA HIS A 132 -4.03 -20.39 11.55
C HIS A 132 -4.39 -19.84 12.95
N ARG A 133 -5.47 -20.29 13.58
CA ARG A 133 -5.98 -19.83 14.88
C ARG A 133 -6.14 -18.30 15.00
N LYS A 134 -6.40 -17.63 13.88
CA LYS A 134 -6.60 -16.17 13.83
C LYS A 134 -8.07 -15.79 13.95
N PHE A 135 -8.98 -16.68 13.62
CA PHE A 135 -10.42 -16.53 13.81
C PHE A 135 -10.89 -17.54 14.86
N THR A 136 -11.13 -17.05 16.07
CA THR A 136 -11.48 -17.86 17.25
C THR A 136 -12.94 -17.64 17.67
N VAL A 137 -13.73 -16.92 16.84
CA VAL A 137 -15.15 -16.69 17.14
C VAL A 137 -15.92 -18.01 17.05
N GLU A 138 -16.69 -18.28 18.09
CA GLU A 138 -17.49 -19.49 18.23
C GLU A 138 -18.64 -19.54 17.23
N GLU A 139 -18.93 -20.72 16.69
CA GLU A 139 -20.06 -20.96 15.80
C GLU A 139 -21.32 -21.25 16.59
N VAL A 140 -22.39 -20.55 16.24
CA VAL A 140 -23.75 -20.82 16.73
C VAL A 140 -24.56 -21.43 15.61
N HIS A 141 -25.14 -22.59 15.83
CA HIS A 141 -26.00 -23.27 14.86
C HIS A 141 -27.42 -22.80 15.07
N ILE A 142 -28.03 -22.24 14.04
CA ILE A 142 -29.41 -21.77 14.07
C ILE A 142 -30.26 -22.52 13.05
N SER A 143 -31.47 -22.88 13.45
CA SER A 143 -32.44 -23.52 12.54
C SER A 143 -32.94 -22.52 11.50
N VAL A 144 -33.04 -22.95 10.25
CA VAL A 144 -33.55 -22.09 9.17
C VAL A 144 -35.07 -22.10 9.18
N VAL A 145 -35.66 -20.91 9.25
CA VAL A 145 -37.10 -20.71 9.13
C VAL A 145 -37.41 -20.25 7.70
N ARG A 146 -38.33 -20.98 7.01
CA ARG A 146 -38.87 -20.57 5.70
C ARG A 146 -40.38 -20.54 5.77
N ASN A 147 -40.97 -19.44 5.32
CA ASN A 147 -42.43 -19.24 5.34
C ASN A 147 -43.06 -19.51 6.74
N GLY A 148 -42.39 -19.07 7.80
CA GLY A 148 -42.84 -19.24 9.17
C GLY A 148 -42.67 -20.64 9.75
N ARG A 149 -42.10 -21.59 9.01
CA ARG A 149 -41.87 -22.97 9.46
C ARG A 149 -40.39 -23.27 9.59
N VAL A 150 -39.99 -23.92 10.68
CA VAL A 150 -38.64 -24.45 10.84
C VAL A 150 -38.42 -25.57 9.82
N VAL A 151 -37.37 -25.46 9.02
CA VAL A 151 -36.99 -26.46 8.03
C VAL A 151 -36.16 -27.53 8.75
N PRO A 152 -36.69 -28.77 8.91
CA PRO A 152 -35.98 -29.84 9.61
C PRO A 152 -34.60 -30.09 8.93
N ARG A 153 -33.57 -30.31 9.75
CA ARG A 153 -32.19 -30.62 9.29
C ARG A 153 -31.48 -29.54 8.47
N LEU A 154 -32.03 -28.33 8.35
CA LEU A 154 -31.37 -27.23 7.71
C LEU A 154 -30.86 -26.28 8.78
N GLU A 155 -29.56 -26.35 9.05
CA GLU A 155 -28.87 -25.48 10.00
C GLU A 155 -28.09 -24.43 9.26
N GLN A 156 -28.05 -23.24 9.82
CA GLN A 156 -27.22 -22.14 9.35
C GLN A 156 -26.24 -21.75 10.45
N ILE A 157 -24.98 -21.57 10.06
CA ILE A 157 -23.96 -21.12 11.00
C ILE A 157 -24.04 -19.61 11.13
N ALA A 158 -24.04 -19.14 12.36
CA ALA A 158 -24.01 -17.73 12.73
C ALA A 158 -22.93 -17.48 13.81
N TYR A 159 -22.69 -16.23 14.10
CA TYR A 159 -21.74 -15.77 15.12
C TYR A 159 -22.43 -14.72 15.97
N ARG A 160 -22.05 -14.63 17.24
CA ARG A 160 -22.49 -13.52 18.10
C ARG A 160 -21.92 -12.21 17.58
N LYS A 161 -22.79 -11.23 17.39
CA LYS A 161 -22.40 -9.91 16.83
C LYS A 161 -21.30 -9.24 17.64
N LYS A 162 -21.38 -9.30 18.98
CA LYS A 162 -20.37 -8.78 19.90
C LYS A 162 -18.97 -9.37 19.67
N ASP A 163 -18.92 -10.69 19.46
CA ASP A 163 -17.64 -11.41 19.27
C ASP A 163 -17.01 -11.08 17.91
N LEU A 164 -17.84 -10.91 16.87
CA LEU A 164 -17.38 -10.43 15.57
C LEU A 164 -16.83 -9.00 15.63
N ILE A 165 -17.49 -8.10 16.36
CA ILE A 165 -17.02 -6.73 16.59
C ILE A 165 -15.67 -6.74 17.28
N GLN A 166 -15.54 -7.51 18.36
CA GLN A 166 -14.28 -7.64 19.11
C GLN A 166 -13.17 -8.23 18.24
N PHE A 167 -13.48 -9.28 17.46
CA PHE A 167 -12.53 -9.89 16.54
C PHE A 167 -12.01 -8.88 15.51
N ILE A 168 -12.90 -8.13 14.84
CA ILE A 168 -12.49 -7.16 13.83
C ILE A 168 -11.71 -6.01 14.46
N ASP A 169 -12.14 -5.52 15.62
CA ASP A 169 -11.49 -4.41 16.31
C ASP A 169 -10.04 -4.76 16.68
N THR A 170 -9.83 -5.94 17.24
CA THR A 170 -8.50 -6.45 17.60
C THR A 170 -7.63 -6.75 16.37
N ASN A 171 -8.24 -7.14 15.25
CA ASN A 171 -7.54 -7.62 14.06
C ASN A 171 -7.74 -6.73 12.83
N ARG A 172 -7.96 -5.40 12.99
CA ARG A 172 -8.27 -4.45 11.90
C ARG A 172 -7.31 -4.56 10.72
N GLU A 173 -6.03 -4.61 11.02
CA GLU A 173 -4.98 -4.74 10.01
C GLU A 173 -5.12 -6.05 9.23
N TYR A 174 -5.23 -7.15 9.93
CA TYR A 174 -5.30 -8.49 9.34
C TYR A 174 -6.57 -8.70 8.50
N VAL A 175 -7.71 -8.28 9.02
CA VAL A 175 -9.00 -8.36 8.30
C VAL A 175 -9.01 -7.45 7.08
N GLY A 176 -8.36 -6.29 7.17
CA GLY A 176 -8.26 -5.32 6.08
C GLY A 176 -7.24 -5.65 5.00
N LEU A 177 -6.30 -6.60 5.25
CA LEU A 177 -5.34 -7.03 4.23
C LEU A 177 -6.08 -7.73 3.08
N THR A 178 -6.02 -7.13 1.89
CA THR A 178 -6.42 -7.83 0.66
C THR A 178 -5.28 -8.72 0.21
N LYS A 179 -5.58 -9.91 -0.34
CA LYS A 179 -4.57 -10.59 -1.14
C LYS A 179 -4.19 -9.67 -2.29
N THR A 180 -2.93 -9.29 -2.39
CA THR A 180 -2.36 -8.86 -3.67
C THR A 180 -2.42 -10.08 -4.58
N SER A 181 -3.26 -9.98 -5.60
CA SER A 181 -3.30 -10.92 -6.72
C SER A 181 -1.95 -10.92 -7.43
#